data_bc1dc6cfcb407b3d0accc8ae101612fd
#
_entry.id   bc1dc6cfcb407b3d0accc8ae101612fd
#
_cell.length_a   1.000
_cell.length_b   1.000
_cell.length_c   1.000
_cell.angle_alpha   90.00
_cell.angle_beta   90.00
_cell.angle_gamma   90.00
#
_symmetry.space_group_name_H-M   'P 1'
#
loop_
_entity.id
_entity.type
_entity.pdbx_description
1 polymer ?
#
loop_
_entity_poly.entity_id
_entity_poly.type
_entity_poly.pdbx_seq_one_letter_code
_entity_poly.pdbx_strand_id
1 'polypeptide(L)' 'MKPGDLAVVRNLSTGAPSWVRELYQTRAPVLIVAESGSPGDIWILHKGERYFIQKFRLKVLGEANESR' A
#
# COMPACT_ATOMS: atom_id res chain seq x y z
N MET A 1 0.05 8.12 -6.20
CA MET A 1 0.65 6.82 -5.85
C MET A 1 1.19 6.22 -7.12
N LYS A 2 2.48 5.95 -7.15
CA LYS A 2 3.13 5.51 -8.37
C LYS A 2 4.26 4.53 -8.04
N PRO A 3 4.75 3.76 -9.02
CA PRO A 3 5.85 2.83 -8.76
C PRO A 3 7.06 3.54 -8.20
N GLY A 4 7.67 2.93 -7.20
CA GLY A 4 8.81 3.50 -6.50
C GLY A 4 8.46 4.20 -5.21
N ASP A 5 7.18 4.49 -4.98
CA ASP A 5 6.75 5.11 -3.74
C ASP A 5 6.70 4.08 -2.62
N LEU A 6 6.89 4.55 -1.40
CA LEU A 6 6.68 3.73 -0.22
C LEU A 6 5.36 4.13 0.43
N ALA A 7 4.65 3.13 0.93
CA ALA A 7 3.35 3.36 1.55
C ALA A 7 3.17 2.48 2.76
N VAL A 8 2.26 2.89 3.64
CA VAL A 8 1.88 2.06 4.79
C VAL A 8 0.38 1.84 4.75
N VAL A 9 -0.07 0.75 5.35
CA VAL A 9 -1.48 0.47 5.46
C VAL A 9 -2.07 1.37 6.53
N ARG A 10 -3.06 2.15 6.17
CA ARG A 10 -3.70 3.08 7.10
C ARG A 10 -5.16 2.73 7.37
N ASN A 11 -5.75 1.86 6.59
CA ASN A 11 -7.17 1.57 6.71
C ASN A 11 -7.38 0.07 6.68
N LEU A 12 -8.01 -0.44 7.73
CA LEU A 12 -8.25 -1.87 7.90
C LEU A 12 -9.74 -2.12 7.93
N SER A 13 -10.40 -1.83 6.84
CA SER A 13 -11.83 -2.03 6.77
C SER A 13 -12.15 -3.53 6.76
N THR A 14 -13.43 -3.85 6.88
CA THR A 14 -13.91 -5.21 6.90
C THR A 14 -13.44 -5.96 5.66
N GLY A 15 -13.01 -7.20 5.85
CA GLY A 15 -12.60 -8.04 4.74
C GLY A 15 -11.13 -7.98 4.42
N ALA A 16 -10.33 -7.27 5.21
CA ALA A 16 -8.90 -7.22 4.97
C ALA A 16 -8.26 -8.58 5.21
N PRO A 17 -7.39 -9.04 4.29
CA PRO A 17 -6.66 -10.30 4.51
C PRO A 17 -5.72 -10.17 5.71
N SER A 18 -5.28 -11.33 6.23
CA SER A 18 -4.42 -11.32 7.41
C SER A 18 -3.11 -10.61 7.16
N TRP A 19 -2.54 -10.71 5.97
CA TRP A 19 -1.27 -10.04 5.69
C TRP A 19 -1.43 -8.52 5.68
N VAL A 20 -2.58 -8.01 5.27
CA VAL A 20 -2.86 -6.58 5.34
C VAL A 20 -2.99 -6.14 6.79
N ARG A 21 -3.64 -6.97 7.59
CA ARG A 21 -3.80 -6.68 9.01
C ARG A 21 -2.45 -6.62 9.71
N GLU A 22 -1.57 -7.53 9.36
CA GLU A 22 -0.23 -7.54 9.94
C GLU A 22 0.53 -6.26 9.57
N LEU A 23 0.45 -5.84 8.32
CA LEU A 23 1.09 -4.61 7.89
C LEU A 23 0.54 -3.40 8.64
N TYR A 24 -0.76 -3.40 8.88
CA TYR A 24 -1.37 -2.31 9.64
C TYR A 24 -0.82 -2.25 11.05
N GLN A 25 -0.70 -3.40 11.70
CA GLN A 25 -0.26 -3.45 13.09
C GLN A 25 1.21 -3.10 13.25
N THR A 26 2.05 -3.54 12.33
CA THR A 26 3.48 -3.29 12.42
C THR A 26 3.88 -1.97 11.79
N ARG A 27 3.00 -1.37 11.00
CA ARG A 27 3.28 -0.15 10.26
C ARG A 27 4.48 -0.29 9.34
N ALA A 28 4.70 -1.49 8.84
CA ALA A 28 5.81 -1.76 7.93
C ALA A 28 5.52 -1.13 6.58
N PRO A 29 6.46 -0.37 6.02
CA PRO A 29 6.24 0.20 4.70
C PRO A 29 6.33 -0.84 3.63
N VAL A 30 5.58 -0.63 2.55
CA VAL A 30 5.63 -1.49 1.38
C VAL A 30 5.97 -0.65 0.17
N LEU A 31 6.64 -1.29 -0.79
CA LEU A 31 7.04 -0.62 -2.02
C LEU A 31 5.95 -0.79 -3.06
N ILE A 32 5.55 0.31 -3.67
CA ILE A 32 4.60 0.27 -4.77
C ILE A 32 5.38 -0.06 -6.04
N VAL A 33 5.00 -1.15 -6.71
CA VAL A 33 5.78 -1.64 -7.84
C VAL A 33 5.10 -1.42 -9.17
N ALA A 34 3.78 -1.34 -9.21
CA ALA A 34 3.09 -1.16 -10.48
C ALA A 34 1.64 -0.74 -10.23
N GLU A 35 1.07 -0.02 -11.16
CA GLU A 35 -0.36 0.24 -11.14
C GLU A 35 -1.07 -0.93 -11.78
N SER A 36 -2.25 -1.26 -11.25
CA SER A 36 -3.05 -2.29 -11.85
C SER A 36 -3.90 -1.69 -12.98
N GLY A 37 -4.56 -2.55 -13.72
CA GLY A 37 -5.49 -2.07 -14.72
C GLY A 37 -6.77 -1.50 -14.13
N SER A 38 -7.00 -1.71 -12.84
CA SER A 38 -8.19 -1.22 -12.16
C SER A 38 -7.87 0.06 -11.42
N PRO A 39 -8.73 1.08 -11.51
CA PRO A 39 -8.41 2.38 -10.91
C PRO A 39 -8.29 2.37 -9.40
N GLY A 40 -8.92 1.42 -8.73
CA GLY A 40 -8.89 1.40 -7.27
C GLY A 40 -7.83 0.53 -6.65
N ASP A 41 -7.00 -0.13 -7.46
CA ASP A 41 -6.07 -1.14 -6.95
C ASP A 41 -4.66 -0.85 -7.40
N ILE A 42 -3.69 -1.45 -6.69
CA ILE A 42 -2.29 -1.25 -7.01
C ILE A 42 -1.48 -2.46 -6.56
N TRP A 43 -0.37 -2.71 -7.24
CA TRP A 43 0.54 -3.79 -6.89
C TRP A 43 1.61 -3.29 -5.94
N ILE A 44 1.86 -4.04 -4.87
CA ILE A 44 2.92 -3.73 -3.92
C ILE A 44 3.83 -4.92 -3.76
N LEU A 45 5.05 -4.64 -3.27
CA LEU A 45 6.02 -5.68 -2.97
C LEU A 45 6.10 -5.84 -1.45
N HIS A 46 5.96 -7.08 -0.97
CA HIS A 46 6.01 -7.38 0.45
C HIS A 46 6.69 -8.72 0.62
N LYS A 47 7.79 -8.74 1.36
CA LYS A 47 8.56 -9.97 1.63
C LYS A 47 8.94 -10.69 0.34
N GLY A 48 9.34 -9.92 -0.65
CA GLY A 48 9.80 -10.49 -1.91
C GLY A 48 8.70 -10.92 -2.86
N GLU A 49 7.44 -10.70 -2.52
CA GLU A 49 6.32 -11.10 -3.37
C GLU A 49 5.42 -9.92 -3.66
N ARG A 50 4.77 -9.96 -4.81
CA ARG A 50 3.85 -8.91 -5.21
C ARG A 50 2.45 -9.25 -4.75
N TYR A 51 1.78 -8.26 -4.18
CA TYR A 51 0.41 -8.39 -3.72
C TYR A 51 -0.43 -7.27 -4.31
N PHE A 52 -1.70 -7.56 -4.44
CA PHE A 52 -2.70 -6.67 -5.00
C PHE A 52 -3.48 -6.07 -3.82
N ILE A 53 -3.56 -4.75 -3.74
CA ILE A 53 -4.21 -4.12 -2.62
C ILE A 53 -4.97 -2.89 -3.08
N GLN A 54 -6.06 -2.56 -2.40
CA GLN A 54 -6.83 -1.37 -2.72
C GLN A 54 -6.09 -0.12 -2.28
N LYS A 55 -6.08 0.88 -3.13
CA LYS A 55 -5.36 2.11 -2.86
C LYS A 55 -5.86 2.82 -1.61
N PHE A 56 -7.16 2.74 -1.31
CA PHE A 56 -7.69 3.46 -0.16
C PHE A 56 -7.15 2.93 1.16
N ARG A 57 -6.58 1.72 1.15
CA ARG A 57 -5.98 1.16 2.36
C ARG A 57 -4.59 1.69 2.62
N LEU A 58 -4.00 2.42 1.68
CA LEU A 58 -2.60 2.83 1.77
C LEU A 58 -2.48 4.33 1.92
N LYS A 59 -1.39 4.74 2.58
CA LYS A 59 -0.96 6.13 2.65
C LYS A 59 0.47 6.20 2.16
N VAL A 60 0.71 7.04 1.16
CA VAL A 60 2.05 7.20 0.61
C VAL A 60 2.90 8.01 1.58
N LEU A 61 4.10 7.51 1.90
CA LEU A 61 4.92 8.15 2.92
C LEU A 61 5.58 9.35 2.30
N GLY A 62 6.01 9.80 1.59
CA GLY A 62 6.65 11.02 1.13
C GLY A 62 5.72 12.06 0.59
N GLU A 63 4.46 11.72 0.43
CA GLU A 63 3.54 12.60 -0.26
C GLU A 63 3.33 13.92 0.47
N ALA A 64 3.26 13.85 1.79
CA ALA A 64 3.05 15.06 2.57
C ALA A 64 4.22 16.02 2.42
N ASN A 65 5.40 15.53 2.23
CA ASN A 65 6.56 16.39 2.05
C ASN A 65 6.51 17.12 0.72
N GLU A 66 5.93 16.52 -0.26
CA GLU A 66 5.89 17.11 -1.58
C GLU A 66 4.82 18.18 -1.71
N SER A 67 3.87 18.16 -0.81
CA SER A 67 2.78 19.11 -0.91
C SER A 67 3.15 20.50 -0.45
N ARG A 68 4.35 20.70 0.01
CA ARG A 68 4.79 22.01 0.42
C ARG A 68 5.36 22.84 -0.71
#